data_2d48ea4d0e629c137441ff98a71be2fd
#
_entry.id   2d48ea4d0e629c137441ff98a71be2fd
#
_cell.length_a   1.000
_cell.length_b   1.000
_cell.length_c   1.000
_cell.angle_alpha   90.00
_cell.angle_beta   90.00
_cell.angle_gamma   90.00
#
_symmetry.space_group_name_H-M   'P 1'
#
loop_
_entity.id
_entity.type
_entity.pdbx_description
1 polymer ?
#
loop_
_entity_poly.entity_id
_entity_poly.type
_entity_poly.pdbx_seq_one_letter_code
_entity_poly.pdbx_strand_id
1 'polypeptide(L)'
;MSEKVIVALDAMGGDNAPVEIVKGAVEAVKEEAGLFVKLVGREEQVRAELAKYTYPQGQIEVVDAPDVIETGEQPVMAIRRKKDSSMVRALTMVKEKKADAFVSAGSSGAILVGGQVIVGRIRGVERPPMAPLIPTAKGVSILVD
;
A
#
# COMPACT_ATOMS: atom_id res chain seq x y z
N MET A 1 25.84 -5.34 -2.68
CA MET A 1 24.92 -4.56 -1.83
C MET A 1 23.53 -4.78 -2.37
N SER A 2 22.60 -5.26 -1.55
CA SER A 2 21.20 -5.36 -1.98
C SER A 2 20.67 -3.95 -2.23
N GLU A 3 20.02 -3.75 -3.36
CA GLU A 3 19.39 -2.49 -3.70
C GLU A 3 18.29 -2.19 -2.66
N LYS A 4 18.29 -0.97 -2.11
CA LYS A 4 17.29 -0.55 -1.14
C LYS A 4 15.95 -0.35 -1.84
N VAL A 5 14.92 -1.08 -1.43
CA VAL A 5 13.54 -0.94 -1.94
C VAL A 5 12.65 -0.32 -0.87
N ILE A 6 11.96 0.74 -1.19
CA ILE A 6 11.04 1.44 -0.29
C ILE A 6 9.59 1.17 -0.73
N VAL A 7 8.82 0.57 0.16
CA VAL A 7 7.39 0.29 -0.09
C VAL A 7 6.52 1.22 0.76
N ALA A 8 5.63 1.97 0.13
CA ALA A 8 4.55 2.68 0.82
C ALA A 8 3.38 1.72 1.05
N LEU A 9 3.13 1.36 2.31
CA LEU A 9 2.11 0.41 2.71
C LEU A 9 0.94 1.15 3.36
N ASP A 10 -0.25 1.01 2.79
CA ASP A 10 -1.50 1.51 3.36
C ASP A 10 -1.84 0.71 4.63
N ALA A 11 -1.48 1.26 5.78
CA ALA A 11 -1.66 0.60 7.07
C ALA A 11 -3.13 0.48 7.49
N MET A 12 -4.03 1.22 6.85
CA MET A 12 -5.46 1.26 7.19
C MET A 12 -6.33 0.51 6.17
N GLY A 13 -5.74 -0.09 5.14
CA GLY A 13 -6.47 -0.84 4.11
C GLY A 13 -6.79 -2.27 4.54
N GLY A 14 -8.06 -2.68 4.35
CA GLY A 14 -8.54 -4.03 4.64
C GLY A 14 -9.25 -4.18 5.98
N ASP A 15 -9.99 -5.28 6.11
CA ASP A 15 -10.92 -5.53 7.22
C ASP A 15 -10.20 -5.70 8.58
N ASN A 16 -8.95 -6.13 8.57
CA ASN A 16 -8.14 -6.37 9.77
C ASN A 16 -7.03 -5.33 9.97
N ALA A 17 -7.17 -4.17 9.34
CA ALA A 17 -6.24 -3.05 9.53
C ALA A 17 -6.46 -2.37 10.89
N PRO A 18 -5.42 -1.84 11.53
CA PRO A 18 -4.00 -1.88 11.12
C PRO A 18 -3.27 -3.15 11.58
N VAL A 19 -3.90 -4.03 12.36
CA VAL A 19 -3.26 -5.13 13.10
C VAL A 19 -2.48 -6.06 12.17
N GLU A 20 -3.16 -6.69 11.20
CA GLU A 20 -2.53 -7.65 10.30
C GLU A 20 -1.56 -6.96 9.31
N ILE A 21 -1.83 -5.70 8.94
CA ILE A 21 -0.96 -4.96 8.05
C ILE A 21 0.38 -4.63 8.72
N VAL A 22 0.34 -4.12 9.94
CA VAL A 22 1.55 -3.83 10.74
C VAL A 22 2.35 -5.09 11.00
N LYS A 23 1.68 -6.20 11.38
CA LYS A 23 2.32 -7.50 11.58
C LYS A 23 3.03 -7.96 10.31
N GLY A 24 2.34 -7.93 9.17
CA GLY A 24 2.94 -8.31 7.88
C GLY A 24 4.14 -7.46 7.49
N ALA A 25 4.09 -6.14 7.75
CA ALA A 25 5.24 -5.26 7.52
C ALA A 25 6.45 -5.65 8.38
N VAL A 26 6.22 -5.96 9.67
CA VAL A 26 7.27 -6.41 10.58
C VAL A 26 7.89 -7.72 10.14
N GLU A 27 7.09 -8.68 9.71
CA GLU A 27 7.56 -9.97 9.19
C GLU A 27 8.40 -9.77 7.93
N ALA A 28 7.90 -8.98 6.99
CA ALA A 28 8.59 -8.71 5.73
C ALA A 28 9.98 -8.07 5.90
N VAL A 29 10.12 -7.07 6.78
CA VAL A 29 11.44 -6.44 7.02
C VAL A 29 12.40 -7.34 7.80
N LYS A 30 11.91 -8.34 8.53
CA LYS A 30 12.76 -9.35 9.16
C LYS A 30 13.34 -10.35 8.15
N GLU A 31 12.58 -10.66 7.11
CA GLU A 31 12.97 -11.60 6.07
C GLU A 31 13.87 -10.95 5.02
N GLU A 32 13.61 -9.65 4.70
CA GLU A 32 14.26 -8.95 3.60
C GLU A 32 15.06 -7.73 4.08
N ALA A 33 16.34 -7.89 4.25
CA ALA A 33 17.23 -6.83 4.76
C ALA A 33 17.29 -5.56 3.88
N GLY A 34 17.00 -5.68 2.57
CA GLY A 34 16.94 -4.57 1.62
C GLY A 34 15.59 -3.84 1.60
N LEU A 35 14.57 -4.36 2.30
CA LEU A 35 13.22 -3.79 2.30
C LEU A 35 13.08 -2.71 3.38
N PHE A 36 12.51 -1.57 2.97
CA PHE A 36 12.12 -0.48 3.85
C PHE A 36 10.63 -0.19 3.66
N VAL A 37 9.88 -0.10 4.75
CA VAL A 37 8.43 0.09 4.71
C VAL A 37 8.04 1.44 5.31
N LYS A 38 7.27 2.22 4.57
CA LYS A 38 6.58 3.39 5.09
C LYS A 38 5.14 2.98 5.39
N LEU A 39 4.82 2.81 6.68
CA LEU A 39 3.48 2.53 7.17
C LEU A 39 2.66 3.83 7.18
N VAL A 40 1.75 3.96 6.23
CA VAL A 40 0.93 5.16 6.05
C VAL A 40 -0.45 4.94 6.67
N GLY A 41 -0.78 5.69 7.70
CA GLY A 41 -2.05 5.53 8.41
C GLY A 41 -2.18 6.42 9.62
N ARG A 42 -3.21 6.21 10.42
CA ARG A 42 -3.41 6.95 11.68
C ARG A 42 -2.27 6.66 12.63
N GLU A 43 -1.39 7.65 12.80
CA GLU A 43 -0.12 7.51 13.49
C GLU A 43 -0.24 6.83 14.85
N GLU A 44 -1.19 7.28 15.68
CA GLU A 44 -1.40 6.73 17.02
C GLU A 44 -1.72 5.24 16.99
N GLN A 45 -2.62 4.81 16.11
CA GLN A 45 -3.04 3.41 15.97
C GLN A 45 -1.90 2.53 15.42
N VAL A 46 -1.22 3.02 14.40
CA VAL A 46 -0.09 2.31 13.78
C VAL A 46 1.07 2.15 14.76
N ARG A 47 1.43 3.21 15.50
CA ARG A 47 2.48 3.15 16.52
C ARG A 47 2.14 2.24 17.70
N ALA A 48 0.88 2.27 18.16
CA ALA A 48 0.41 1.39 19.23
C ALA A 48 0.51 -0.08 18.83
N GLU A 49 0.18 -0.41 17.58
CA GLU A 49 0.31 -1.77 17.08
C GLU A 49 1.78 -2.16 16.90
N LEU A 50 2.58 -1.29 16.29
CA LEU A 50 4.00 -1.51 16.01
C LEU A 50 4.82 -1.73 17.30
N ALA A 51 4.44 -1.09 18.40
CA ALA A 51 5.08 -1.23 19.70
C ALA A 51 5.02 -2.66 20.28
N LYS A 52 4.14 -3.51 19.77
CA LYS A 52 4.03 -4.93 20.20
C LYS A 52 5.12 -5.83 19.60
N TYR A 53 5.89 -5.31 18.63
CA TYR A 53 6.84 -6.10 17.85
C TYR A 53 8.27 -5.59 17.98
N THR A 54 9.20 -6.51 17.81
CA THR A 54 10.62 -6.20 17.63
C THR A 54 10.98 -6.37 16.15
N TYR A 55 11.64 -5.39 15.56
CA TYR A 55 12.05 -5.38 14.15
C TYR A 55 13.36 -4.61 13.96
N PRO A 56 14.07 -4.78 12.84
CA PRO A 56 15.30 -4.05 12.57
C PRO A 56 15.06 -2.54 12.53
N GLN A 57 15.84 -1.80 13.31
CA GLN A 57 15.70 -0.35 13.39
C GLN A 57 16.01 0.32 12.04
N GLY A 58 15.22 1.35 11.70
CA GLY A 58 15.38 2.13 10.48
C GLY A 58 14.74 1.53 9.22
N GLN A 59 14.19 0.32 9.29
CA GLN A 59 13.49 -0.28 8.15
C GLN A 59 11.98 0.02 8.10
N ILE A 60 11.38 0.51 9.18
CA ILE A 60 9.98 0.92 9.23
C ILE A 60 9.89 2.38 9.65
N GLU A 61 9.18 3.19 8.86
CA GLU A 61 8.82 4.57 9.13
C GLU A 61 7.31 4.69 9.19
N VAL A 62 6.76 5.37 10.20
CA VAL A 62 5.33 5.67 10.27
C VAL A 62 5.07 7.04 9.69
N VAL A 63 4.13 7.12 8.77
CA VAL A 63 3.69 8.36 8.12
C VAL A 63 2.23 8.59 8.45
N ASP A 64 1.94 9.70 9.11
CA ASP A 64 0.57 10.01 9.50
C ASP A 64 -0.36 10.23 8.30
N ALA A 65 -1.56 9.67 8.40
CA ALA A 65 -2.67 9.87 7.47
C ALA A 65 -3.98 9.68 8.22
N PRO A 66 -4.70 10.77 8.56
CA PRO A 66 -5.86 10.73 9.44
C PRO A 66 -7.08 10.07 8.80
N ASP A 67 -7.21 10.13 7.46
CA ASP A 67 -8.37 9.64 6.74
C ASP A 67 -8.18 8.21 6.22
N VAL A 68 -9.29 7.51 6.07
CA VAL A 68 -9.34 6.15 5.52
C VAL A 68 -10.40 6.08 4.43
N ILE A 69 -10.07 5.41 3.31
CA ILE A 69 -11.04 5.07 2.27
C ILE A 69 -11.62 3.70 2.57
N GLU A 70 -12.93 3.68 2.87
CA GLU A 70 -13.64 2.45 3.18
C GLU A 70 -14.00 1.66 1.91
N THR A 71 -14.12 0.34 2.05
CA THR A 71 -14.37 -0.56 0.90
C THR A 71 -15.68 -0.24 0.17
N GLY A 72 -16.70 0.24 0.87
CA GLY A 72 -18.01 0.59 0.30
C GLY A 72 -18.10 1.97 -0.35
N GLU A 73 -17.05 2.78 -0.29
CA GLU A 73 -17.07 4.13 -0.88
C GLU A 73 -16.90 4.09 -2.40
N GLN A 74 -17.55 5.06 -3.07
CA GLN A 74 -17.36 5.23 -4.51
C GLN A 74 -15.90 5.64 -4.82
N PRO A 75 -15.13 4.81 -5.56
CA PRO A 75 -13.69 4.99 -5.70
C PRO A 75 -13.25 6.37 -6.20
N VAL A 76 -13.88 6.88 -7.25
CA VAL A 76 -13.52 8.19 -7.85
C VAL A 76 -13.72 9.32 -6.86
N MET A 77 -14.84 9.30 -6.14
CA MET A 77 -15.18 10.35 -5.18
C MET A 77 -14.30 10.26 -3.94
N ALA A 78 -14.01 9.05 -3.46
CA ALA A 78 -13.15 8.82 -2.31
C ALA A 78 -11.72 9.37 -2.57
N ILE A 79 -11.11 8.99 -3.70
CA ILE A 79 -9.78 9.48 -4.11
C ILE A 79 -9.75 11.02 -4.27
N ARG A 80 -10.83 11.63 -4.77
CA ARG A 80 -10.89 13.09 -4.96
C ARG A 80 -11.07 13.86 -3.67
N ARG A 81 -11.85 13.33 -2.72
CA ARG A 81 -12.24 14.04 -1.48
C ARG A 81 -11.27 13.77 -0.33
N LYS A 82 -10.84 12.51 -0.16
CA LYS A 82 -10.00 12.10 0.97
C LYS A 82 -8.50 12.18 0.64
N LYS A 83 -8.02 13.40 0.42
CA LYS A 83 -6.63 13.68 0.06
C LYS A 83 -5.62 13.25 1.13
N ASP A 84 -6.04 13.25 2.38
CA ASP A 84 -5.25 12.89 3.55
C ASP A 84 -5.47 11.44 3.98
N SER A 85 -6.10 10.61 3.11
CA SER A 85 -6.23 9.18 3.39
C SER A 85 -4.90 8.46 3.22
N SER A 86 -4.75 7.37 3.96
CA SER A 86 -3.57 6.50 3.91
C SER A 86 -3.26 6.05 2.49
N MET A 87 -4.27 5.66 1.72
CA MET A 87 -4.14 5.24 0.33
C MET A 87 -3.64 6.39 -0.57
N VAL A 88 -4.24 7.57 -0.50
CA VAL A 88 -3.86 8.71 -1.35
C VAL A 88 -2.46 9.21 -1.00
N ARG A 89 -2.11 9.31 0.27
CA ARG A 89 -0.77 9.69 0.70
C ARG A 89 0.29 8.67 0.26
N ALA A 90 0.02 7.38 0.40
CA ALA A 90 0.95 6.33 -0.03
C ALA A 90 1.17 6.33 -1.55
N LEU A 91 0.10 6.46 -2.35
CA LEU A 91 0.21 6.60 -3.82
C LEU A 91 0.97 7.87 -4.23
N THR A 92 0.77 8.96 -3.49
CA THR A 92 1.50 10.22 -3.74
C THR A 92 3.00 10.06 -3.50
N MET A 93 3.40 9.28 -2.49
CA MET A 93 4.82 8.96 -2.26
C MET A 93 5.46 8.25 -3.44
N VAL A 94 4.75 7.33 -4.09
CA VAL A 94 5.25 6.67 -5.30
C VAL A 94 5.39 7.67 -6.44
N LYS A 95 4.39 8.52 -6.67
CA LYS A 95 4.46 9.59 -7.68
C LYS A 95 5.66 10.51 -7.46
N GLU A 96 5.93 10.87 -6.21
CA GLU A 96 7.03 11.76 -5.82
C GLU A 96 8.39 11.06 -5.71
N LYS A 97 8.46 9.76 -6.05
CA LYS A 97 9.67 8.93 -5.94
C LYS A 97 10.24 8.84 -4.51
N LYS A 98 9.37 8.99 -3.53
CA LYS A 98 9.68 8.78 -2.10
C LYS A 98 9.45 7.33 -1.67
N ALA A 99 8.84 6.54 -2.54
CA ALA A 99 8.69 5.09 -2.45
C ALA A 99 8.74 4.50 -3.87
N ASP A 100 9.20 3.25 -3.96
CA ASP A 100 9.35 2.52 -5.22
C ASP A 100 8.08 1.78 -5.59
N ALA A 101 7.29 1.38 -4.59
CA ALA A 101 6.04 0.65 -4.77
C ALA A 101 5.00 1.06 -3.72
N PHE A 102 3.74 0.76 -4.05
CA PHE A 102 2.58 0.90 -3.17
C PHE A 102 1.91 -0.46 -2.96
N VAL A 103 1.52 -0.75 -1.72
CA VAL A 103 0.78 -1.95 -1.35
C VAL A 103 -0.41 -1.58 -0.48
N SER A 104 -1.56 -2.17 -0.73
CA SER A 104 -2.77 -2.00 0.08
C SER A 104 -3.66 -3.25 0.01
N ALA A 105 -4.31 -3.58 1.11
CA ALA A 105 -5.38 -4.57 1.19
C ALA A 105 -6.77 -3.91 1.21
N GLY A 106 -6.85 -2.63 0.87
CA GLY A 106 -8.10 -1.85 0.83
C GLY A 106 -8.90 -2.04 -0.46
N SER A 107 -9.77 -1.07 -0.75
CA SER A 107 -10.66 -1.09 -1.93
C SER A 107 -9.87 -1.19 -3.23
N SER A 108 -10.00 -2.30 -3.95
CA SER A 108 -9.34 -2.53 -5.25
C SER A 108 -9.74 -1.49 -6.30
N GLY A 109 -11.02 -1.06 -6.29
CA GLY A 109 -11.49 0.02 -7.18
C GLY A 109 -10.82 1.36 -6.88
N ALA A 110 -10.63 1.71 -5.61
CA ALA A 110 -9.91 2.93 -5.22
C ALA A 110 -8.42 2.84 -5.56
N ILE A 111 -7.79 1.66 -5.39
CA ILE A 111 -6.40 1.42 -5.80
C ILE A 111 -6.23 1.65 -7.30
N LEU A 112 -7.12 1.07 -8.12
CA LEU A 112 -7.08 1.22 -9.58
C LEU A 112 -7.25 2.68 -10.00
N VAL A 113 -8.24 3.39 -9.46
CA VAL A 113 -8.47 4.82 -9.75
C VAL A 113 -7.30 5.66 -9.27
N GLY A 114 -6.83 5.45 -8.04
CA GLY A 114 -5.70 6.18 -7.48
C GLY A 114 -4.41 5.95 -8.26
N GLY A 115 -4.14 4.72 -8.67
CA GLY A 115 -3.01 4.39 -9.52
C GLY A 115 -3.04 5.16 -10.85
N GLN A 116 -4.20 5.20 -11.50
CA GLN A 116 -4.35 5.93 -12.77
C GLN A 116 -4.25 7.44 -12.62
N VAL A 117 -4.86 8.01 -11.58
CA VAL A 117 -4.99 9.48 -11.44
C VAL A 117 -3.80 10.10 -10.74
N ILE A 118 -3.23 9.43 -9.75
CA ILE A 118 -2.12 9.95 -8.93
C ILE A 118 -0.77 9.54 -9.50
N VAL A 119 -0.52 8.24 -9.64
CA VAL A 119 0.76 7.71 -10.13
C VAL A 119 0.88 7.94 -11.64
N GLY A 120 -0.19 7.70 -12.37
CA GLY A 120 -0.26 7.84 -13.81
C GLY A 120 -0.18 6.49 -14.54
N ARG A 121 -0.50 6.54 -15.83
CA ARG A 121 -0.50 5.38 -16.72
C ARG A 121 0.84 5.24 -17.46
N ILE A 122 1.22 4.01 -17.73
CA ILE A 122 2.34 3.74 -18.66
C ILE A 122 1.96 4.29 -20.04
N ARG A 123 2.90 4.96 -20.72
CA ARG A 123 2.68 5.55 -22.04
C ARG A 123 2.18 4.49 -23.02
N GLY A 124 1.08 4.77 -23.70
CA GLY A 124 0.44 3.86 -24.66
C GLY A 124 -0.61 2.93 -24.05
N VAL A 125 -0.75 2.89 -22.71
CA VAL A 125 -1.80 2.12 -22.04
C VAL A 125 -3.00 3.02 -21.77
N GLU A 126 -4.10 2.80 -22.49
CA GLU A 126 -5.32 3.60 -22.35
C GLU A 126 -6.15 3.19 -21.13
N ARG A 127 -6.26 1.89 -20.90
CA ARG A 127 -7.03 1.29 -19.79
C ARG A 127 -6.16 0.28 -19.05
N PRO A 128 -5.47 0.69 -17.99
CA PRO A 128 -4.72 -0.25 -17.16
C PRO A 128 -5.70 -1.18 -16.44
N PRO A 129 -5.58 -2.50 -16.63
CA PRO A 129 -6.43 -3.47 -15.97
C PRO A 129 -5.88 -3.85 -14.59
N MET A 130 -6.69 -4.52 -13.79
CA MET A 130 -6.18 -5.37 -12.73
C MET A 130 -5.71 -6.69 -13.35
N ALA A 131 -4.58 -7.20 -12.86
CA ALA A 131 -3.99 -8.44 -13.36
C ALA A 131 -3.72 -9.40 -12.19
N PRO A 132 -4.77 -9.97 -11.57
CA PRO A 132 -4.61 -10.89 -10.45
C PRO A 132 -3.93 -12.19 -10.88
N LEU A 133 -3.07 -12.68 -10.00
CA LEU A 133 -2.41 -13.98 -10.14
C LEU A 133 -3.35 -15.06 -9.59
N ILE A 134 -3.75 -15.97 -10.44
CA ILE A 134 -4.62 -17.10 -10.07
C ILE A 134 -3.76 -18.36 -9.94
N PRO A 135 -3.66 -18.95 -8.75
CA PRO A 135 -2.94 -20.21 -8.58
C PRO A 135 -3.69 -21.34 -9.29
N THR A 136 -2.95 -22.20 -9.99
CA THR A 136 -3.46 -23.35 -10.71
C THR A 136 -2.71 -24.63 -10.28
N ALA A 137 -3.21 -25.79 -10.69
CA ALA A 137 -2.57 -27.07 -10.37
C ALA A 137 -1.13 -27.21 -10.92
N LYS A 138 -0.75 -26.44 -11.93
CA LYS A 138 0.57 -26.53 -12.60
C LYS A 138 1.38 -25.22 -12.56
N GLY A 139 0.95 -24.24 -11.74
CA GLY A 139 1.63 -22.96 -11.65
C GLY A 139 0.67 -21.80 -11.41
N VAL A 140 0.92 -20.68 -12.07
CA VAL A 140 0.14 -19.44 -11.92
C VAL A 140 -0.36 -18.96 -13.28
N SER A 141 -1.62 -18.54 -13.35
CA SER A 141 -2.20 -17.84 -14.49
C SER A 141 -2.47 -16.38 -14.12
N ILE A 142 -2.37 -15.48 -15.09
CA ILE A 142 -2.76 -14.07 -14.93
C ILE A 142 -4.11 -13.88 -15.60
N LEU A 143 -5.09 -13.39 -14.84
CA LEU A 143 -6.38 -12.99 -15.38
C LEU A 143 -6.34 -11.49 -15.68
N VAL A 144 -6.61 -11.12 -16.93
CA VAL A 144 -6.64 -9.72 -17.37
C VAL A 144 -7.97 -9.44 -18.03
N ASP A 145 -8.67 -8.39 -17.57
CA ASP A 145 -9.92 -7.90 -18.15
C ASP A 145 -9.86 -6.37 -18.37
#